data_1a2d0384b37a4c0b5e4b41675139d4bb
#
_entry.id   1a2d0384b37a4c0b5e4b41675139d4bb
#
_cell.length_a   1.000
_cell.length_b   1.000
_cell.length_c   1.000
_cell.angle_alpha   90.00
_cell.angle_beta   90.00
_cell.angle_gamma   90.00
#
_symmetry.space_group_name_H-M   'P 1'
#
loop_
_entity.id
_entity.type
_entity.pdbx_description
1 polymer ?
#
loop_
_entity_poly.entity_id
_entity_poly.type
_entity_poly.pdbx_seq_one_letter_code
_entity_poly.pdbx_strand_id
1 'polypeptide(L)'
;MSQSPSFWQPSEQQYKRFIWACMGLGAFFRLFHYFSNRSLYTDEAYLANNLLVRNFGELTQPLDTAQHAPLFFLWVQKFNLLWAGNGELALRLFPLVVGLVALLLFEKLLKVFRVGKVGSMVGFAAFAFAHPLVYYSSESKQYIVEVLCTILGLLMYFRFRNTSSWRDYLVYATVGVAILWFSYSSLFGLASIGLVHCWQLLRQKQWVQLRIFVVVYASWGISFLLNYLLIIAPNSLQSGEIQSMWLDAFAPFPPTSVADLKWHFITLFSLFDYPLGLNWSFLPPHVPYYFTFAVFALGVMILGSWVLYQRSKAELLLLILPIGLTYLASALGKYPFAERLMLFAVPYFFVLMAIGAQQLYQMAMYRRLRSVWVVMLLIVIAPMISAIKDVVYEKEFGGWKRREMKAAISFLKTHKKLQEVLYINHIASALPYYNKVEALNWSYQMFTIDVVPPVNEREILRQIYLNKQQSDTFWIVVAGDSEMDKTAAPLTHKQAFIYFFDTHFQRLQQFRAKGIYTAQYRFR
;
A
#
# COMPACT_ATOMS: atom_id res chain seq x y z
N MET A 1 -54.57 -15.90 -3.06
CA MET A 1 -53.42 -15.48 -2.23
C MET A 1 -52.18 -16.26 -2.69
N SER A 2 -51.41 -15.77 -3.64
CA SER A 2 -50.15 -16.39 -4.09
C SER A 2 -49.10 -16.08 -3.02
N GLN A 3 -48.60 -17.12 -2.34
CA GLN A 3 -47.42 -16.98 -1.47
C GLN A 3 -46.30 -16.39 -2.30
N SER A 4 -45.90 -15.18 -1.97
CA SER A 4 -44.67 -14.62 -2.51
C SER A 4 -43.51 -15.56 -2.19
N PRO A 5 -42.71 -16.01 -3.15
CA PRO A 5 -41.59 -16.90 -2.86
C PRO A 5 -40.70 -16.22 -1.81
N SER A 6 -40.48 -16.93 -0.69
CA SER A 6 -39.59 -16.48 0.36
C SER A 6 -38.16 -16.42 -0.17
N PHE A 7 -37.73 -15.24 -0.59
CA PHE A 7 -36.35 -15.02 -0.98
C PHE A 7 -35.43 -15.15 0.23
N TRP A 8 -34.23 -15.66 0.00
CA TRP A 8 -33.25 -15.88 1.04
C TRP A 8 -32.87 -14.57 1.73
N GLN A 9 -33.29 -14.41 2.96
CA GLN A 9 -32.83 -13.34 3.84
C GLN A 9 -31.94 -13.97 4.91
N PRO A 10 -30.64 -13.59 4.99
CA PRO A 10 -29.76 -14.21 5.96
C PRO A 10 -30.26 -13.94 7.38
N SER A 11 -30.42 -15.02 8.15
CA SER A 11 -30.68 -14.90 9.58
C SER A 11 -29.50 -14.18 10.26
N GLU A 12 -29.71 -13.66 11.47
CA GLU A 12 -28.63 -13.04 12.24
C GLU A 12 -27.47 -14.01 12.49
N GLN A 13 -27.79 -15.27 12.70
CA GLN A 13 -26.81 -16.33 12.90
C GLN A 13 -26.01 -16.62 11.62
N GLN A 14 -26.67 -16.69 10.46
CA GLN A 14 -25.99 -16.88 9.15
C GLN A 14 -25.07 -15.70 8.82
N TYR A 15 -25.55 -14.47 9.05
CA TYR A 15 -24.73 -13.27 8.90
C TYR A 15 -23.49 -13.32 9.79
N LYS A 16 -23.64 -13.57 11.09
CA LYS A 16 -22.50 -13.65 12.01
C LYS A 16 -21.53 -14.77 11.63
N ARG A 17 -22.02 -15.97 11.29
CA ARG A 17 -21.16 -17.07 10.82
C ARG A 17 -20.35 -16.70 9.59
N PHE A 18 -20.97 -16.04 8.61
CA PHE A 18 -20.27 -15.60 7.40
C PHE A 18 -19.19 -14.57 7.73
N ILE A 19 -19.52 -13.52 8.49
CA ILE A 19 -18.53 -12.49 8.88
C ILE A 19 -17.35 -13.11 9.64
N TRP A 20 -17.62 -14.01 10.61
CA TRP A 20 -16.55 -14.68 11.35
C TRP A 20 -15.70 -15.61 10.45
N ALA A 21 -16.30 -16.30 9.49
CA ALA A 21 -15.57 -17.11 8.53
C ALA A 21 -14.66 -16.26 7.65
N CYS A 22 -15.17 -15.15 7.10
CA CYS A 22 -14.36 -14.20 6.31
C CYS A 22 -13.26 -13.55 7.15
N MET A 23 -13.56 -13.22 8.42
CA MET A 23 -12.58 -12.68 9.37
C MET A 23 -11.46 -13.68 9.66
N GLY A 24 -11.81 -14.94 9.93
CA GLY A 24 -10.85 -16.01 10.17
C GLY A 24 -9.96 -16.30 8.97
N LEU A 25 -10.54 -16.39 7.77
CA LEU A 25 -9.78 -16.58 6.53
C LEU A 25 -8.91 -15.35 6.19
N GLY A 26 -9.44 -14.14 6.33
CA GLY A 26 -8.68 -12.91 6.10
C GLY A 26 -7.52 -12.74 7.10
N ALA A 27 -7.71 -13.14 8.36
CA ALA A 27 -6.65 -13.20 9.36
C ALA A 27 -5.62 -14.29 9.01
N PHE A 28 -6.08 -15.48 8.59
CA PHE A 28 -5.22 -16.57 8.17
C PHE A 28 -4.27 -16.15 7.03
N PHE A 29 -4.78 -15.49 5.98
CA PHE A 29 -3.94 -15.03 4.88
C PHE A 29 -2.85 -14.04 5.35
N ARG A 30 -3.20 -13.10 6.24
CA ARG A 30 -2.24 -12.14 6.80
C ARG A 30 -1.17 -12.83 7.65
N LEU A 31 -1.57 -13.75 8.51
CA LEU A 31 -0.65 -14.55 9.33
C LEU A 31 0.25 -15.45 8.46
N PHE A 32 -0.34 -16.11 7.44
CA PHE A 32 0.43 -16.95 6.53
C PHE A 32 1.55 -16.17 5.85
N HIS A 33 1.25 -15.00 5.28
CA HIS A 33 2.26 -14.16 4.65
C HIS A 33 3.26 -13.57 5.62
N TYR A 34 2.86 -13.25 6.83
CA TYR A 34 3.77 -12.83 7.88
C TYR A 34 4.77 -13.94 8.24
N PHE A 35 4.30 -15.15 8.51
CA PHE A 35 5.15 -16.28 8.89
C PHE A 35 5.94 -16.87 7.71
N SER A 36 5.56 -16.60 6.46
CA SER A 36 6.39 -16.97 5.30
C SER A 36 7.77 -16.28 5.33
N ASN A 37 7.91 -15.23 6.09
CA ASN A 37 9.16 -14.53 6.38
C ASN A 37 10.04 -14.30 5.15
N ARG A 38 9.41 -13.80 4.06
CA ARG A 38 10.08 -13.53 2.79
C ARG A 38 11.20 -12.50 2.95
N SER A 39 12.18 -12.52 2.03
CA SER A 39 13.21 -11.48 1.96
C SER A 39 12.59 -10.10 1.85
N LEU A 40 13.26 -9.07 2.40
CA LEU A 40 12.83 -7.69 2.26
C LEU A 40 12.82 -7.27 0.77
N TYR A 41 11.74 -6.62 0.36
CA TYR A 41 11.69 -5.93 -0.92
C TYR A 41 12.49 -4.63 -0.87
N THR A 42 12.84 -4.07 -2.01
CA THR A 42 13.68 -2.87 -2.13
C THR A 42 13.24 -1.73 -1.20
N ASP A 43 11.95 -1.38 -1.24
CA ASP A 43 11.38 -0.29 -0.43
C ASP A 43 11.40 -0.58 1.08
N GLU A 44 11.17 -1.85 1.47
CA GLU A 44 11.29 -2.28 2.86
C GLU A 44 12.75 -2.19 3.33
N ALA A 45 13.69 -2.62 2.48
CA ALA A 45 15.11 -2.64 2.80
C ALA A 45 15.67 -1.22 2.98
N TYR A 46 15.27 -0.27 2.14
CA TYR A 46 15.66 1.13 2.30
C TYR A 46 15.18 1.70 3.62
N LEU A 47 13.93 1.44 3.98
CA LEU A 47 13.39 1.90 5.26
C LEU A 47 14.05 1.18 6.44
N ALA A 48 14.23 -0.15 6.36
CA ALA A 48 14.87 -0.95 7.40
C ALA A 48 16.30 -0.51 7.67
N ASN A 49 17.08 -0.16 6.64
CA ASN A 49 18.43 0.37 6.81
C ASN A 49 18.45 1.67 7.64
N ASN A 50 17.51 2.60 7.40
CA ASN A 50 17.35 3.80 8.22
C ASN A 50 17.02 3.45 9.68
N LEU A 51 16.07 2.53 9.89
CA LEU A 51 15.65 2.11 11.22
C LEU A 51 16.75 1.41 12.02
N LEU A 52 17.65 0.65 11.36
CA LEU A 52 18.78 -0.02 12.03
C LEU A 52 19.80 0.96 12.59
N VAL A 53 20.14 2.01 11.84
CA VAL A 53 21.26 2.90 12.18
C VAL A 53 20.84 4.11 12.99
N ARG A 54 19.60 4.60 12.84
CA ARG A 54 19.13 5.85 13.45
C ARG A 54 18.45 5.61 14.80
N ASN A 55 18.64 6.50 15.75
CA ASN A 55 17.88 6.56 16.99
C ASN A 55 16.54 7.29 16.78
N PHE A 56 15.69 7.37 17.82
CA PHE A 56 14.37 8.01 17.74
C PHE A 56 14.42 9.50 17.34
N GLY A 57 15.43 10.23 17.81
CA GLY A 57 15.64 11.63 17.46
C GLY A 57 16.11 11.79 16.01
N GLU A 58 17.05 10.98 15.57
CA GLU A 58 17.56 11.01 14.20
C GLU A 58 16.50 10.60 13.14
N LEU A 59 15.48 9.84 13.53
CA LEU A 59 14.34 9.52 12.67
C LEU A 59 13.41 10.73 12.39
N THR A 60 13.60 11.86 13.07
CA THR A 60 12.92 13.13 12.73
C THR A 60 13.58 13.85 11.56
N GLN A 61 14.82 13.47 11.22
CA GLN A 61 15.57 14.03 10.10
C GLN A 61 15.23 13.32 8.79
N PRO A 62 15.50 13.94 7.65
CA PRO A 62 15.30 13.33 6.34
C PRO A 62 15.94 11.94 6.25
N LEU A 63 15.17 10.98 5.75
CA LEU A 63 15.62 9.59 5.62
C LEU A 63 16.49 9.42 4.38
N ASP A 64 17.45 8.49 4.47
CA ASP A 64 18.30 8.12 3.34
C ASP A 64 17.49 7.42 2.23
N THR A 65 18.00 7.45 0.99
CA THR A 65 17.39 6.80 -0.18
C THR A 65 15.95 7.26 -0.45
N ALA A 66 15.71 8.57 -0.28
CA ALA A 66 14.45 9.22 -0.60
C ALA A 66 13.22 8.53 0.01
N GLN A 67 13.35 8.00 1.24
CA GLN A 67 12.23 7.36 1.93
C GLN A 67 11.35 8.38 2.65
N HIS A 68 10.04 8.15 2.58
CA HIS A 68 9.04 8.93 3.31
C HIS A 68 8.14 8.01 4.13
N ALA A 69 8.07 8.24 5.44
CA ALA A 69 7.13 7.56 6.32
C ALA A 69 6.76 8.44 7.51
N PRO A 70 5.53 8.32 8.02
CA PRO A 70 5.07 9.07 9.19
C PRO A 70 5.90 8.77 10.43
N LEU A 71 6.18 9.81 11.23
CA LEU A 71 7.10 9.71 12.35
C LEU A 71 6.67 8.67 13.40
N PHE A 72 5.39 8.62 13.77
CA PHE A 72 4.93 7.63 14.76
C PHE A 72 5.00 6.21 14.21
N PHE A 73 4.81 6.01 12.90
CA PHE A 73 5.07 4.72 12.27
C PHE A 73 6.55 4.33 12.42
N LEU A 74 7.47 5.23 12.12
CA LEU A 74 8.92 5.00 12.28
C LEU A 74 9.29 4.66 13.72
N TRP A 75 8.75 5.38 14.68
CA TRP A 75 9.02 5.13 16.10
C TRP A 75 8.51 3.76 16.57
N VAL A 76 7.32 3.36 16.16
CA VAL A 76 6.80 2.01 16.48
C VAL A 76 7.66 0.94 15.83
N GLN A 77 8.07 1.13 14.57
CA GLN A 77 8.98 0.19 13.89
C GLN A 77 10.35 0.10 14.59
N LYS A 78 10.90 1.24 14.99
CA LYS A 78 12.15 1.26 15.77
C LYS A 78 12.00 0.55 17.11
N PHE A 79 10.90 0.78 17.81
CA PHE A 79 10.58 0.08 19.06
C PHE A 79 10.50 -1.45 18.86
N ASN A 80 9.82 -1.89 17.79
CA ASN A 80 9.73 -3.32 17.47
C ASN A 80 11.10 -3.96 17.24
N LEU A 81 12.01 -3.26 16.55
CA LEU A 81 13.38 -3.74 16.35
C LEU A 81 14.16 -3.87 17.68
N LEU A 82 13.96 -2.92 18.58
CA LEU A 82 14.64 -2.96 19.90
C LEU A 82 14.08 -4.07 20.80
N TRP A 83 12.78 -4.34 20.70
CA TRP A 83 12.10 -5.31 21.57
C TRP A 83 12.11 -6.74 21.02
N ALA A 84 11.87 -6.92 19.72
CA ALA A 84 11.70 -8.23 19.08
C ALA A 84 12.91 -8.66 18.23
N GLY A 85 13.99 -7.84 18.22
CA GLY A 85 15.19 -8.10 17.43
C GLY A 85 15.15 -7.50 16.02
N ASN A 86 16.28 -7.61 15.33
CA ASN A 86 16.51 -6.93 14.05
C ASN A 86 16.03 -7.71 12.82
N GLY A 87 15.12 -8.66 12.99
CA GLY A 87 14.61 -9.50 11.91
C GLY A 87 13.41 -8.90 11.17
N GLU A 88 13.08 -9.49 10.01
CA GLU A 88 11.95 -9.06 9.18
C GLU A 88 10.59 -9.23 9.91
N LEU A 89 10.48 -10.24 10.78
CA LEU A 89 9.27 -10.45 11.57
C LEU A 89 9.01 -9.29 12.53
N ALA A 90 10.07 -8.74 13.16
CA ALA A 90 9.95 -7.56 14.02
C ALA A 90 9.48 -6.33 13.22
N LEU A 91 10.03 -6.10 12.02
CA LEU A 91 9.63 -5.01 11.13
C LEU A 91 8.17 -5.14 10.67
N ARG A 92 7.68 -6.35 10.43
CA ARG A 92 6.33 -6.61 9.91
C ARG A 92 5.27 -6.81 11.00
N LEU A 93 5.66 -6.86 12.28
CA LEU A 93 4.75 -7.09 13.39
C LEU A 93 3.68 -6.01 13.50
N PHE A 94 4.06 -4.74 13.47
CA PHE A 94 3.12 -3.63 13.58
C PHE A 94 2.12 -3.59 12.41
N PRO A 95 2.53 -3.66 11.13
CA PRO A 95 1.60 -3.81 10.00
C PRO A 95 0.63 -4.99 10.16
N LEU A 96 1.08 -6.15 10.64
CA LEU A 96 0.23 -7.30 10.88
C LEU A 96 -0.86 -6.99 11.90
N VAL A 97 -0.48 -6.49 13.08
CA VAL A 97 -1.45 -6.15 14.15
C VAL A 97 -2.46 -5.13 13.65
N VAL A 98 -2.00 -4.09 12.96
CA VAL A 98 -2.85 -3.06 12.36
C VAL A 98 -3.82 -3.65 11.33
N GLY A 99 -3.35 -4.54 10.44
CA GLY A 99 -4.19 -5.21 9.45
C GLY A 99 -5.27 -6.10 10.06
N LEU A 100 -4.98 -6.78 11.17
CA LEU A 100 -5.96 -7.56 11.93
C LEU A 100 -6.98 -6.67 12.65
N VAL A 101 -6.53 -5.56 13.26
CA VAL A 101 -7.42 -4.58 13.89
C VAL A 101 -8.31 -3.91 12.84
N ALA A 102 -7.79 -3.60 11.66
CA ALA A 102 -8.57 -3.03 10.57
C ALA A 102 -9.72 -3.94 10.13
N LEU A 103 -9.51 -5.27 10.08
CA LEU A 103 -10.59 -6.26 9.83
C LEU A 103 -11.71 -6.12 10.86
N LEU A 104 -11.38 -6.11 12.15
CA LEU A 104 -12.35 -5.99 13.23
C LEU A 104 -13.14 -4.68 13.17
N LEU A 105 -12.45 -3.58 12.89
CA LEU A 105 -13.07 -2.25 12.88
C LEU A 105 -13.85 -1.96 11.60
N PHE A 106 -13.52 -2.58 10.48
CA PHE A 106 -14.26 -2.39 9.23
C PHE A 106 -15.69 -2.93 9.34
N GLU A 107 -15.91 -4.04 10.04
CA GLU A 107 -17.27 -4.55 10.33
C GLU A 107 -18.09 -3.54 11.15
N LYS A 108 -17.45 -2.91 12.15
CA LYS A 108 -18.10 -1.83 12.92
C LYS A 108 -18.42 -0.62 12.04
N LEU A 109 -17.54 -0.29 11.08
CA LEU A 109 -17.76 0.80 10.15
C LEU A 109 -18.98 0.57 9.27
N LEU A 110 -19.18 -0.65 8.73
CA LEU A 110 -20.36 -1.03 7.96
C LEU A 110 -21.66 -0.86 8.78
N LYS A 111 -21.63 -1.23 10.07
CA LYS A 111 -22.78 -1.05 10.98
C LYS A 111 -23.10 0.42 11.21
N VAL A 112 -22.08 1.26 11.40
CA VAL A 112 -22.26 2.70 11.61
C VAL A 112 -22.89 3.37 10.40
N PHE A 113 -22.53 2.94 9.18
CA PHE A 113 -23.18 3.35 7.95
C PHE A 113 -24.53 2.66 7.69
N ARG A 114 -25.02 1.86 8.63
CA ARG A 114 -26.33 1.18 8.57
C ARG A 114 -26.50 0.34 7.31
N VAL A 115 -25.41 -0.34 6.89
CA VAL A 115 -25.43 -1.25 5.76
C VAL A 115 -26.23 -2.51 6.12
N GLY A 116 -27.14 -2.94 5.23
CA GLY A 116 -27.90 -4.17 5.44
C GLY A 116 -27.00 -5.43 5.41
N LYS A 117 -27.51 -6.55 5.91
CA LYS A 117 -26.73 -7.78 6.11
C LYS A 117 -26.04 -8.28 4.84
N VAL A 118 -26.76 -8.33 3.71
CA VAL A 118 -26.18 -8.82 2.44
C VAL A 118 -25.10 -7.88 1.93
N GLY A 119 -25.33 -6.58 1.94
CA GLY A 119 -24.31 -5.59 1.57
C GLY A 119 -23.10 -5.64 2.47
N SER A 120 -23.30 -5.82 3.80
CA SER A 120 -22.21 -6.00 4.75
C SER A 120 -21.41 -7.26 4.49
N MET A 121 -22.05 -8.38 4.12
CA MET A 121 -21.35 -9.62 3.76
C MET A 121 -20.45 -9.40 2.52
N VAL A 122 -20.97 -8.74 1.48
CA VAL A 122 -20.22 -8.45 0.25
C VAL A 122 -19.06 -7.49 0.53
N GLY A 123 -19.32 -6.35 1.16
CA GLY A 123 -18.28 -5.35 1.45
C GLY A 123 -17.22 -5.86 2.40
N PHE A 124 -17.61 -6.64 3.43
CA PHE A 124 -16.65 -7.22 4.36
C PHE A 124 -15.78 -8.30 3.71
N ALA A 125 -16.36 -9.18 2.89
CA ALA A 125 -15.58 -10.18 2.17
C ALA A 125 -14.58 -9.53 1.19
N ALA A 126 -15.01 -8.50 0.44
CA ALA A 126 -14.11 -7.74 -0.43
C ALA A 126 -12.94 -7.12 0.36
N PHE A 127 -13.21 -6.51 1.51
CA PHE A 127 -12.17 -5.94 2.37
C PHE A 127 -11.24 -7.01 2.97
N ALA A 128 -11.79 -8.13 3.42
CA ALA A 128 -11.02 -9.19 4.05
C ALA A 128 -10.03 -9.85 3.08
N PHE A 129 -10.42 -9.98 1.81
CA PHE A 129 -9.67 -10.71 0.78
C PHE A 129 -8.98 -9.83 -0.25
N ALA A 130 -9.15 -8.50 -0.23
CA ALA A 130 -8.42 -7.60 -1.10
C ALA A 130 -6.91 -7.84 -0.97
N HIS A 131 -6.27 -8.34 -2.03
CA HIS A 131 -4.86 -8.74 -1.98
C HIS A 131 -3.91 -7.59 -1.58
N PRO A 132 -4.14 -6.30 -1.95
CA PRO A 132 -3.28 -5.23 -1.46
C PRO A 132 -3.35 -5.05 0.07
N LEU A 133 -4.54 -5.23 0.67
CA LEU A 133 -4.69 -5.14 2.13
C LEU A 133 -4.01 -6.32 2.84
N VAL A 134 -4.07 -7.53 2.26
CA VAL A 134 -3.35 -8.71 2.76
C VAL A 134 -1.85 -8.49 2.65
N TYR A 135 -1.37 -8.03 1.48
CA TYR A 135 0.03 -7.76 1.22
C TYR A 135 0.62 -6.75 2.21
N TYR A 136 0.03 -5.56 2.34
CA TYR A 136 0.54 -4.52 3.23
C TYR A 136 0.36 -4.81 4.71
N SER A 137 -0.41 -5.81 5.08
CA SER A 137 -0.44 -6.34 6.45
C SER A 137 0.82 -7.14 6.81
N SER A 138 1.67 -7.46 5.82
CA SER A 138 2.93 -8.20 6.01
C SER A 138 4.12 -7.52 5.32
N GLU A 139 4.06 -6.21 5.13
CA GLU A 139 5.13 -5.38 4.59
C GLU A 139 5.46 -4.23 5.54
N SER A 140 6.74 -3.97 5.76
CA SER A 140 7.22 -2.91 6.64
C SER A 140 7.06 -1.53 6.01
N LYS A 141 5.80 -1.17 5.71
CA LYS A 141 5.39 0.12 5.14
C LYS A 141 4.10 0.62 5.82
N GLN A 142 3.89 1.93 5.78
CA GLN A 142 2.80 2.62 6.49
C GLN A 142 1.40 2.38 5.90
N TYR A 143 1.26 1.83 4.70
CA TYR A 143 0.01 1.84 3.94
C TYR A 143 -1.19 1.18 4.65
N ILE A 144 -0.98 0.05 5.33
CA ILE A 144 -2.08 -0.58 6.10
C ILE A 144 -2.45 0.25 7.35
N VAL A 145 -1.50 1.00 7.91
CA VAL A 145 -1.76 1.92 9.02
C VAL A 145 -2.65 3.07 8.56
N GLU A 146 -2.45 3.57 7.35
CA GLU A 146 -3.28 4.61 6.73
C GLU A 146 -4.73 4.13 6.55
N VAL A 147 -4.94 2.86 6.18
CA VAL A 147 -6.28 2.24 6.10
C VAL A 147 -6.95 2.23 7.48
N LEU A 148 -6.22 1.81 8.52
CA LEU A 148 -6.74 1.82 9.90
C LEU A 148 -7.07 3.25 10.35
N CYS A 149 -6.21 4.22 10.07
CA CYS A 149 -6.43 5.63 10.39
C CYS A 149 -7.71 6.17 9.74
N THR A 150 -7.98 5.80 8.48
CA THR A 150 -9.24 6.13 7.78
C THR A 150 -10.46 5.57 8.50
N ILE A 151 -10.42 4.27 8.86
CA ILE A 151 -11.51 3.62 9.59
C ILE A 151 -11.73 4.29 10.96
N LEU A 152 -10.65 4.53 11.71
CA LEU A 152 -10.70 5.20 13.00
C LEU A 152 -11.27 6.62 12.90
N GLY A 153 -10.82 7.42 11.92
CA GLY A 153 -11.34 8.77 11.70
C GLY A 153 -12.84 8.80 11.50
N LEU A 154 -13.38 7.90 10.65
CA LEU A 154 -14.81 7.78 10.44
C LEU A 154 -15.55 7.30 11.69
N LEU A 155 -15.06 6.26 12.38
CA LEU A 155 -15.69 5.75 13.60
C LEU A 155 -15.72 6.82 14.71
N MET A 156 -14.63 7.57 14.88
CA MET A 156 -14.55 8.67 15.83
C MET A 156 -15.51 9.80 15.50
N TYR A 157 -15.64 10.18 14.22
CA TYR A 157 -16.65 11.15 13.81
C TYR A 157 -18.05 10.73 14.24
N PHE A 158 -18.47 9.51 13.93
CA PHE A 158 -19.80 9.03 14.30
C PHE A 158 -19.99 8.91 15.82
N ARG A 159 -18.92 8.61 16.56
CA ARG A 159 -18.96 8.52 18.02
C ARG A 159 -19.09 9.88 18.69
N PHE A 160 -18.40 10.92 18.17
CA PHE A 160 -18.24 12.19 18.86
C PHE A 160 -18.99 13.36 18.23
N ARG A 161 -19.55 13.23 17.03
CA ARG A 161 -20.21 14.34 16.31
C ARG A 161 -21.34 15.06 17.08
N ASN A 162 -21.98 14.36 18.01
CA ASN A 162 -23.09 14.91 18.82
C ASN A 162 -22.73 15.03 20.30
N THR A 163 -21.44 14.96 20.66
CA THR A 163 -21.03 15.04 22.07
C THR A 163 -21.17 16.45 22.62
N SER A 164 -21.42 16.54 23.91
CA SER A 164 -21.37 17.79 24.70
C SER A 164 -20.36 17.73 25.84
N SER A 165 -19.64 16.61 25.97
CA SER A 165 -18.67 16.39 27.05
C SER A 165 -17.31 16.97 26.66
N TRP A 166 -16.70 17.77 27.53
CA TRP A 166 -15.35 18.29 27.29
C TRP A 166 -14.28 17.20 27.18
N ARG A 167 -14.45 16.09 27.92
CA ARG A 167 -13.56 14.92 27.82
C ARG A 167 -13.61 14.28 26.43
N ASP A 168 -14.80 14.16 25.87
CA ASP A 168 -14.98 13.61 24.53
C ASP A 168 -14.36 14.53 23.46
N TYR A 169 -14.47 15.87 23.61
CA TYR A 169 -13.79 16.82 22.71
C TYR A 169 -12.27 16.66 22.77
N LEU A 170 -11.72 16.52 24.00
CA LEU A 170 -10.29 16.32 24.18
C LEU A 170 -9.83 15.00 23.56
N VAL A 171 -10.54 13.89 23.81
CA VAL A 171 -10.23 12.57 23.21
C VAL A 171 -10.30 12.68 21.67
N TYR A 172 -11.34 13.33 21.14
CA TYR A 172 -11.50 13.45 19.70
C TYR A 172 -10.37 14.30 19.06
N ALA A 173 -10.00 15.40 19.69
CA ALA A 173 -8.88 16.24 19.26
C ALA A 173 -7.56 15.43 19.27
N THR A 174 -7.26 14.73 20.37
CA THR A 174 -6.02 13.96 20.54
C THR A 174 -5.92 12.80 19.54
N VAL A 175 -7.03 12.07 19.32
CA VAL A 175 -7.04 10.96 18.34
C VAL A 175 -6.80 11.48 16.93
N GLY A 176 -7.42 12.60 16.51
CA GLY A 176 -7.19 13.18 15.20
C GLY A 176 -5.75 13.68 15.02
N VAL A 177 -5.17 14.28 16.06
CA VAL A 177 -3.73 14.63 16.09
C VAL A 177 -2.88 13.36 15.89
N ALA A 178 -3.11 12.31 16.68
CA ALA A 178 -2.35 11.06 16.57
C ALA A 178 -2.45 10.43 15.16
N ILE A 179 -3.66 10.41 14.58
CA ILE A 179 -3.89 9.91 13.22
C ILE A 179 -2.96 10.63 12.21
N LEU A 180 -2.80 11.96 12.30
CA LEU A 180 -1.95 12.72 11.37
C LEU A 180 -0.46 12.39 11.51
N TRP A 181 0.00 11.97 12.70
CA TRP A 181 1.38 11.53 12.90
C TRP A 181 1.63 10.07 12.50
N PHE A 182 0.57 9.26 12.37
CA PHE A 182 0.62 7.90 11.83
C PHE A 182 0.37 7.82 10.33
N SER A 183 -0.24 8.84 9.71
CA SER A 183 -0.70 8.78 8.31
C SER A 183 -0.79 10.16 7.69
N TYR A 184 0.03 10.42 6.68
CA TYR A 184 -0.03 11.67 5.93
C TYR A 184 -1.31 11.80 5.08
N SER A 185 -1.75 10.70 4.46
CA SER A 185 -2.96 10.64 3.64
C SER A 185 -4.25 10.86 4.44
N SER A 186 -4.23 10.64 5.76
CA SER A 186 -5.38 10.88 6.64
C SER A 186 -5.78 12.36 6.71
N LEU A 187 -4.92 13.28 6.28
CA LEU A 187 -5.28 14.69 6.12
C LEU A 187 -6.55 14.85 5.27
N PHE A 188 -6.66 14.13 4.16
CA PHE A 188 -7.81 14.22 3.26
C PHE A 188 -9.10 13.75 3.94
N GLY A 189 -9.03 12.65 4.70
CA GLY A 189 -10.16 12.14 5.48
C GLY A 189 -10.59 13.07 6.61
N LEU A 190 -9.64 13.53 7.42
CA LEU A 190 -9.91 14.42 8.55
C LEU A 190 -10.39 15.82 8.10
N ALA A 191 -9.82 16.37 7.02
CA ALA A 191 -10.30 17.61 6.42
C ALA A 191 -11.75 17.46 5.93
N SER A 192 -12.07 16.34 5.26
CA SER A 192 -13.44 16.04 4.83
C SER A 192 -14.41 15.95 6.00
N ILE A 193 -14.01 15.28 7.08
CA ILE A 193 -14.81 15.19 8.32
C ILE A 193 -15.07 16.60 8.88
N GLY A 194 -14.03 17.42 8.99
CA GLY A 194 -14.16 18.78 9.50
C GLY A 194 -15.10 19.63 8.65
N LEU A 195 -14.92 19.61 7.32
CA LEU A 195 -15.75 20.36 6.37
C LEU A 195 -17.23 19.92 6.42
N VAL A 196 -17.47 18.61 6.37
CA VAL A 196 -18.85 18.06 6.38
C VAL A 196 -19.53 18.36 7.72
N HIS A 197 -18.83 18.17 8.83
CA HIS A 197 -19.42 18.44 10.15
C HIS A 197 -19.70 19.93 10.39
N CYS A 198 -18.78 20.81 10.07
CA CYS A 198 -19.00 22.25 10.15
C CYS A 198 -20.17 22.69 9.26
N TRP A 199 -20.27 22.17 8.04
CA TRP A 199 -21.40 22.42 7.15
C TRP A 199 -22.75 21.96 7.75
N GLN A 200 -22.80 20.79 8.42
CA GLN A 200 -24.00 20.31 9.12
C GLN A 200 -24.40 21.23 10.27
N LEU A 201 -23.42 21.60 11.14
CA LEU A 201 -23.67 22.47 12.28
C LEU A 201 -24.12 23.87 11.86
N LEU A 202 -23.56 24.43 10.78
CA LEU A 202 -23.99 25.69 10.19
C LEU A 202 -25.45 25.61 9.70
N ARG A 203 -25.80 24.54 8.99
CA ARG A 203 -27.18 24.33 8.50
C ARG A 203 -28.18 24.18 9.64
N GLN A 204 -27.78 23.53 10.73
CA GLN A 204 -28.60 23.31 11.92
C GLN A 204 -28.60 24.52 12.87
N LYS A 205 -27.83 25.58 12.54
CA LYS A 205 -27.65 26.80 13.37
C LYS A 205 -27.14 26.49 14.77
N GLN A 206 -26.33 25.43 14.93
CA GLN A 206 -25.75 25.00 16.21
C GLN A 206 -24.43 25.75 16.48
N TRP A 207 -24.50 27.07 16.69
CA TRP A 207 -23.35 27.96 16.76
C TRP A 207 -22.38 27.64 17.91
N VAL A 208 -22.90 27.20 19.06
CA VAL A 208 -22.05 26.86 20.22
C VAL A 208 -21.20 25.63 19.90
N GLN A 209 -21.83 24.56 19.38
CA GLN A 209 -21.11 23.35 18.99
C GLN A 209 -20.13 23.62 17.84
N LEU A 210 -20.53 24.44 16.87
CA LEU A 210 -19.66 24.83 15.76
C LEU A 210 -18.36 25.46 16.27
N ARG A 211 -18.44 26.42 17.21
CA ARG A 211 -17.24 27.10 17.78
C ARG A 211 -16.31 26.07 18.44
N ILE A 212 -16.85 25.13 19.22
CA ILE A 212 -16.07 24.10 19.90
C ILE A 212 -15.40 23.17 18.88
N PHE A 213 -16.17 22.65 17.90
CA PHE A 213 -15.62 21.76 16.89
C PHE A 213 -14.61 22.45 15.96
N VAL A 214 -14.77 23.73 15.68
CA VAL A 214 -13.75 24.52 14.97
C VAL A 214 -12.43 24.50 15.73
N VAL A 215 -12.43 24.62 17.06
CA VAL A 215 -11.20 24.51 17.88
C VAL A 215 -10.60 23.10 17.78
N VAL A 216 -11.44 22.05 17.84
CA VAL A 216 -10.97 20.65 17.66
C VAL A 216 -10.32 20.48 16.28
N TYR A 217 -10.96 20.93 15.21
CA TYR A 217 -10.42 20.79 13.85
C TYR A 217 -9.22 21.70 13.59
N ALA A 218 -9.18 22.88 14.22
CA ALA A 218 -8.00 23.75 14.18
C ALA A 218 -6.79 23.08 14.83
N SER A 219 -6.97 22.31 15.92
CA SER A 219 -5.88 21.53 16.53
C SER A 219 -5.30 20.49 15.56
N TRP A 220 -6.14 19.86 14.73
CA TRP A 220 -5.67 18.96 13.66
C TRP A 220 -4.89 19.71 12.58
N GLY A 221 -5.42 20.88 12.15
CA GLY A 221 -4.75 21.73 11.16
C GLY A 221 -3.38 22.22 11.65
N ILE A 222 -3.29 22.69 12.89
CA ILE A 222 -2.03 23.11 13.52
C ILE A 222 -1.06 21.93 13.62
N SER A 223 -1.54 20.77 14.07
CA SER A 223 -0.73 19.56 14.17
C SER A 223 -0.20 19.11 12.81
N PHE A 224 -1.02 19.17 11.76
CA PHE A 224 -0.58 18.87 10.40
C PHE A 224 0.46 19.89 9.91
N LEU A 225 0.24 21.18 10.16
CA LEU A 225 1.20 22.22 9.79
C LEU A 225 2.55 22.00 10.46
N LEU A 226 2.56 21.66 11.74
CA LEU A 226 3.80 21.30 12.45
C LEU A 226 4.47 20.07 11.85
N ASN A 227 3.71 19.00 11.57
CA ASN A 227 4.23 17.80 10.91
C ASN A 227 4.79 18.13 9.51
N TYR A 228 4.08 18.96 8.75
CA TYR A 228 4.53 19.41 7.43
C TYR A 228 5.85 20.19 7.51
N LEU A 229 5.93 21.20 8.37
CA LEU A 229 7.11 22.05 8.48
C LEU A 229 8.33 21.32 9.06
N LEU A 230 8.12 20.45 10.05
CA LEU A 230 9.21 19.77 10.76
C LEU A 230 9.69 18.48 10.08
N ILE A 231 8.79 17.75 9.40
CA ILE A 231 9.09 16.41 8.89
C ILE A 231 8.93 16.35 7.37
N ILE A 232 7.76 16.74 6.81
CA ILE A 232 7.44 16.48 5.40
C ILE A 232 8.25 17.39 4.47
N ALA A 233 8.27 18.70 4.74
CA ALA A 233 8.95 19.67 3.88
C ALA A 233 10.47 19.45 3.82
N PRO A 234 11.22 19.24 4.92
CA PRO A 234 12.63 18.88 4.86
C PRO A 234 12.92 17.61 4.05
N ASN A 235 12.08 16.57 4.23
CA ASN A 235 12.20 15.34 3.46
C ASN A 235 11.98 15.56 1.96
N SER A 236 10.98 16.36 1.57
CA SER A 236 10.64 16.59 0.16
C SER A 236 11.67 17.45 -0.58
N LEU A 237 12.36 18.35 0.12
CA LEU A 237 13.42 19.16 -0.48
C LEU A 237 14.65 18.33 -0.91
N GLN A 238 14.93 17.23 -0.20
CA GLN A 238 16.03 16.31 -0.53
C GLN A 238 15.66 15.28 -1.62
N SER A 239 14.38 15.11 -1.92
CA SER A 239 13.87 14.01 -2.73
C SER A 239 13.32 14.44 -4.09
N GLY A 240 13.98 15.36 -4.79
CA GLY A 240 13.63 15.69 -6.18
C GLY A 240 13.50 14.44 -7.09
N GLU A 241 14.23 13.37 -6.77
CA GLU A 241 14.12 12.07 -7.44
C GLU A 241 12.74 11.38 -7.25
N ILE A 242 12.08 11.52 -6.08
CA ILE A 242 10.76 10.90 -5.88
C ILE A 242 9.71 11.52 -6.78
N GLN A 243 9.76 12.82 -6.99
CA GLN A 243 8.82 13.50 -7.86
C GLN A 243 8.96 13.02 -9.30
N SER A 244 10.19 12.72 -9.75
CA SER A 244 10.44 12.15 -11.08
C SER A 244 9.89 10.73 -11.25
N MET A 245 9.96 9.89 -10.21
CA MET A 245 9.43 8.51 -10.23
C MET A 245 7.89 8.44 -10.29
N TRP A 246 7.19 9.51 -9.87
CA TRP A 246 5.73 9.56 -9.80
C TRP A 246 5.12 10.59 -10.76
N LEU A 247 5.86 11.09 -11.75
CA LEU A 247 5.36 12.12 -12.68
C LEU A 247 4.07 11.72 -13.37
N ASP A 248 3.98 10.47 -13.81
CA ASP A 248 2.80 9.92 -14.49
C ASP A 248 1.60 9.66 -13.55
N ALA A 249 1.79 9.78 -12.25
CA ALA A 249 0.76 9.57 -11.23
C ALA A 249 0.05 10.86 -10.79
N PHE A 250 0.48 12.02 -11.30
CA PHE A 250 -0.19 13.29 -11.02
C PHE A 250 -1.29 13.55 -12.06
N ALA A 251 -2.44 14.03 -11.57
CA ALA A 251 -3.58 14.34 -12.43
C ALA A 251 -3.25 15.52 -13.36
N PRO A 252 -3.30 15.34 -14.69
CA PRO A 252 -3.13 16.45 -15.62
C PRO A 252 -4.37 17.36 -15.55
N PHE A 253 -4.18 18.57 -15.01
CA PHE A 253 -5.29 19.51 -14.86
C PHE A 253 -4.82 20.97 -15.10
N PRO A 254 -5.54 21.77 -15.95
CA PRO A 254 -6.66 21.31 -16.80
C PRO A 254 -6.19 20.31 -17.88
N PRO A 255 -7.03 19.35 -18.30
CA PRO A 255 -6.68 18.46 -19.40
C PRO A 255 -6.57 19.25 -20.71
N THR A 256 -5.41 19.20 -21.36
CA THR A 256 -5.11 19.96 -22.59
C THR A 256 -5.01 19.08 -23.83
N SER A 257 -4.94 17.76 -23.62
CA SER A 257 -4.77 16.79 -24.71
C SER A 257 -5.69 15.57 -24.54
N VAL A 258 -5.84 14.78 -25.60
CA VAL A 258 -6.52 13.48 -25.57
C VAL A 258 -5.80 12.52 -24.64
N ALA A 259 -4.47 12.61 -24.52
CA ALA A 259 -3.69 11.82 -23.60
C ALA A 259 -4.07 12.12 -22.14
N ASP A 260 -4.30 13.38 -21.79
CA ASP A 260 -4.74 13.78 -20.46
C ASP A 260 -6.12 13.22 -20.11
N LEU A 261 -7.07 13.27 -21.06
CA LEU A 261 -8.40 12.66 -20.89
C LEU A 261 -8.28 11.13 -20.71
N LYS A 262 -7.42 10.49 -21.51
CA LYS A 262 -7.13 9.05 -21.41
C LYS A 262 -6.55 8.70 -20.04
N TRP A 263 -5.68 9.55 -19.49
CA TRP A 263 -5.10 9.37 -18.15
C TRP A 263 -6.21 9.25 -17.09
N HIS A 264 -7.16 10.17 -17.08
CA HIS A 264 -8.28 10.15 -16.10
C HIS A 264 -9.07 8.85 -16.18
N PHE A 265 -9.37 8.40 -17.39
CA PHE A 265 -10.10 7.17 -17.61
C PHE A 265 -9.31 5.94 -17.13
N ILE A 266 -8.04 5.82 -17.54
CA ILE A 266 -7.17 4.71 -17.15
C ILE A 266 -6.98 4.69 -15.63
N THR A 267 -6.70 5.84 -15.01
CA THR A 267 -6.47 5.95 -13.57
C THR A 267 -7.70 5.54 -12.78
N LEU A 268 -8.91 5.94 -13.21
CA LEU A 268 -10.14 5.48 -12.57
C LEU A 268 -10.23 3.95 -12.57
N PHE A 269 -9.93 3.28 -13.66
CA PHE A 269 -10.01 1.82 -13.76
C PHE A 269 -8.84 1.13 -13.07
N SER A 270 -7.65 1.74 -13.04
CA SER A 270 -6.49 1.20 -12.33
C SER A 270 -6.73 1.09 -10.82
N LEU A 271 -7.56 1.97 -10.23
CA LEU A 271 -7.93 1.88 -8.82
C LEU A 271 -8.64 0.56 -8.47
N PHE A 272 -9.37 -0.05 -9.42
CA PHE A 272 -10.05 -1.33 -9.19
C PHE A 272 -9.07 -2.51 -9.17
N ASP A 273 -7.96 -2.40 -9.89
CA ASP A 273 -6.87 -3.36 -9.81
C ASP A 273 -6.08 -3.12 -8.52
N TYR A 274 -5.54 -1.92 -8.38
CA TYR A 274 -4.75 -1.54 -7.25
C TYR A 274 -5.09 -0.10 -6.84
N PRO A 275 -5.64 0.18 -5.65
CA PRO A 275 -5.54 -0.61 -4.41
C PRO A 275 -6.72 -1.53 -4.05
N LEU A 276 -7.79 -1.61 -4.87
CA LEU A 276 -8.99 -2.34 -4.47
C LEU A 276 -8.87 -3.87 -4.61
N GLY A 277 -7.98 -4.36 -5.48
CA GLY A 277 -7.79 -5.79 -5.70
C GLY A 277 -9.02 -6.49 -6.28
N LEU A 278 -9.82 -5.78 -7.08
CA LEU A 278 -11.04 -6.28 -7.69
C LEU A 278 -10.86 -6.79 -9.12
N ASN A 279 -9.63 -6.75 -9.65
CA ASN A 279 -9.31 -7.31 -10.95
C ASN A 279 -9.03 -8.82 -10.85
N TRP A 280 -9.35 -9.52 -11.96
CA TRP A 280 -9.04 -10.92 -12.09
C TRP A 280 -7.65 -11.13 -12.67
N SER A 281 -6.75 -11.59 -11.86
CA SER A 281 -5.38 -11.95 -12.27
C SER A 281 -5.29 -13.14 -13.24
N PHE A 282 -6.42 -13.77 -13.59
CA PHE A 282 -6.49 -14.82 -14.59
C PHE A 282 -6.68 -14.32 -16.02
N LEU A 283 -7.08 -13.04 -16.20
CA LEU A 283 -7.23 -12.50 -17.54
C LEU A 283 -5.83 -12.27 -18.13
N PRO A 284 -5.65 -12.60 -19.43
CA PRO A 284 -4.41 -12.31 -20.11
C PRO A 284 -4.06 -10.82 -19.99
N PRO A 285 -2.78 -10.45 -19.83
CA PRO A 285 -2.37 -9.07 -19.59
C PRO A 285 -2.72 -8.08 -20.72
N HIS A 286 -3.11 -8.58 -21.89
CA HIS A 286 -3.54 -7.78 -23.04
C HIS A 286 -5.07 -7.58 -23.12
N VAL A 287 -5.87 -8.16 -22.20
CA VAL A 287 -7.30 -7.84 -22.13
C VAL A 287 -7.44 -6.45 -21.53
N PRO A 288 -8.05 -5.50 -22.26
CA PRO A 288 -8.20 -4.14 -21.76
C PRO A 288 -8.94 -4.08 -20.42
N TYR A 289 -8.49 -3.26 -19.50
CA TYR A 289 -9.05 -3.10 -18.15
C TYR A 289 -10.56 -2.81 -18.11
N TYR A 290 -11.12 -2.19 -19.14
CA TYR A 290 -12.54 -1.86 -19.23
C TYR A 290 -13.46 -3.08 -19.41
N PHE A 291 -12.93 -4.25 -19.81
CA PHE A 291 -13.69 -5.50 -19.88
C PHE A 291 -13.57 -6.34 -18.60
N THR A 292 -12.91 -5.82 -17.57
CA THR A 292 -12.79 -6.47 -16.28
C THR A 292 -14.04 -6.24 -15.42
N PHE A 293 -14.15 -6.99 -14.31
CA PHE A 293 -15.23 -6.80 -13.33
C PHE A 293 -15.25 -5.41 -12.67
N ALA A 294 -14.23 -4.58 -12.90
CA ALA A 294 -14.16 -3.20 -12.45
C ALA A 294 -15.40 -2.38 -12.85
N VAL A 295 -15.94 -2.58 -14.06
CA VAL A 295 -17.15 -1.90 -14.52
C VAL A 295 -18.35 -2.23 -13.64
N PHE A 296 -18.52 -3.49 -13.26
CA PHE A 296 -19.61 -3.91 -12.39
C PHE A 296 -19.44 -3.36 -10.96
N ALA A 297 -18.24 -3.41 -10.43
CA ALA A 297 -17.93 -2.83 -9.12
C ALA A 297 -18.18 -1.32 -9.11
N LEU A 298 -17.77 -0.60 -10.17
CA LEU A 298 -18.04 0.83 -10.35
C LEU A 298 -19.55 1.10 -10.38
N GLY A 299 -20.33 0.34 -11.15
CA GLY A 299 -21.79 0.46 -11.20
C GLY A 299 -22.44 0.26 -9.84
N VAL A 300 -21.96 -0.72 -9.05
CA VAL A 300 -22.41 -0.97 -7.68
C VAL A 300 -22.06 0.21 -6.76
N MET A 301 -20.87 0.78 -6.86
CA MET A 301 -20.45 1.95 -6.07
C MET A 301 -21.23 3.20 -6.43
N ILE A 302 -21.53 3.42 -7.71
CA ILE A 302 -22.40 4.52 -8.17
C ILE A 302 -23.80 4.36 -7.58
N LEU A 303 -24.36 3.15 -7.60
CA LEU A 303 -25.64 2.87 -6.96
C LEU A 303 -25.61 3.13 -5.45
N GLY A 304 -24.54 2.74 -4.76
CA GLY A 304 -24.34 3.03 -3.34
C GLY A 304 -24.28 4.53 -3.06
N SER A 305 -23.58 5.28 -3.92
CA SER A 305 -23.52 6.73 -3.85
C SER A 305 -24.90 7.36 -4.06
N TRP A 306 -25.69 6.85 -4.99
CA TRP A 306 -27.07 7.29 -5.21
C TRP A 306 -27.94 7.06 -3.98
N VAL A 307 -27.86 5.87 -3.37
CA VAL A 307 -28.62 5.54 -2.15
C VAL A 307 -28.24 6.49 -1.01
N LEU A 308 -26.95 6.77 -0.81
CA LEU A 308 -26.50 7.73 0.20
C LEU A 308 -26.94 9.15 -0.12
N TYR A 309 -26.91 9.56 -1.38
CA TYR A 309 -27.40 10.89 -1.80
C TYR A 309 -28.85 11.10 -1.37
N GLN A 310 -29.71 10.08 -1.53
CA GLN A 310 -31.11 10.11 -1.13
C GLN A 310 -31.29 10.05 0.40
N ARG A 311 -30.45 9.26 1.10
CA ARG A 311 -30.56 9.02 2.55
C ARG A 311 -29.87 10.09 3.38
N SER A 312 -28.65 10.47 3.02
CA SER A 312 -27.81 11.40 3.80
C SER A 312 -26.67 11.95 2.93
N LYS A 313 -26.84 13.18 2.44
CA LYS A 313 -25.79 13.87 1.67
C LYS A 313 -24.49 14.00 2.44
N ALA A 314 -24.57 14.16 3.78
CA ALA A 314 -23.38 14.25 4.63
C ALA A 314 -22.61 12.92 4.68
N GLU A 315 -23.31 11.77 4.80
CA GLU A 315 -22.65 10.46 4.77
C GLU A 315 -22.00 10.20 3.40
N LEU A 316 -22.64 10.63 2.31
CA LEU A 316 -22.04 10.56 0.97
C LEU A 316 -20.77 11.41 0.89
N LEU A 317 -20.84 12.68 1.34
CA LEU A 317 -19.69 13.57 1.31
C LEU A 317 -18.51 13.06 2.15
N LEU A 318 -18.76 12.38 3.29
CA LEU A 318 -17.70 11.75 4.08
C LEU A 318 -16.94 10.67 3.32
N LEU A 319 -17.55 10.03 2.32
CA LEU A 319 -16.92 8.97 1.54
C LEU A 319 -16.29 9.46 0.23
N ILE A 320 -16.87 10.48 -0.43
CA ILE A 320 -16.36 10.93 -1.73
C ILE A 320 -15.44 12.15 -1.64
N LEU A 321 -15.62 13.04 -0.65
CA LEU A 321 -14.82 14.25 -0.52
C LEU A 321 -13.34 13.96 -0.25
N PRO A 322 -12.94 12.95 0.56
CA PRO A 322 -11.53 12.60 0.72
C PRO A 322 -10.86 12.24 -0.61
N ILE A 323 -11.56 11.51 -1.49
CA ILE A 323 -11.08 11.13 -2.82
C ILE A 323 -10.94 12.39 -3.70
N GLY A 324 -11.94 13.28 -3.67
CA GLY A 324 -11.92 14.54 -4.39
C GLY A 324 -10.79 15.48 -3.94
N LEU A 325 -10.53 15.57 -2.62
CA LEU A 325 -9.41 16.36 -2.08
C LEU A 325 -8.06 15.75 -2.47
N THR A 326 -7.93 14.43 -2.49
CA THR A 326 -6.72 13.76 -2.97
C THR A 326 -6.49 14.02 -4.44
N TYR A 327 -7.55 13.95 -5.26
CA TYR A 327 -7.48 14.29 -6.68
C TYR A 327 -7.05 15.77 -6.88
N LEU A 328 -7.62 16.69 -6.09
CA LEU A 328 -7.22 18.10 -6.14
C LEU A 328 -5.74 18.28 -5.76
N ALA A 329 -5.27 17.60 -4.71
CA ALA A 329 -3.87 17.63 -4.34
C ALA A 329 -2.96 17.08 -5.44
N SER A 330 -3.43 16.06 -6.17
CA SER A 330 -2.73 15.50 -7.33
C SER A 330 -2.67 16.51 -8.49
N ALA A 331 -3.77 17.14 -8.80
CA ALA A 331 -3.86 18.20 -9.82
C ALA A 331 -2.94 19.41 -9.52
N LEU A 332 -2.65 19.65 -8.22
CA LEU A 332 -1.72 20.66 -7.76
C LEU A 332 -0.27 20.15 -7.66
N GLY A 333 0.04 18.92 -8.10
CA GLY A 333 1.37 18.32 -8.03
C GLY A 333 1.88 18.05 -6.61
N LYS A 334 0.97 17.87 -5.63
CA LYS A 334 1.34 17.72 -4.20
C LYS A 334 1.22 16.29 -3.68
N TYR A 335 0.37 15.46 -4.29
CA TYR A 335 0.16 14.07 -3.87
C TYR A 335 -0.18 13.18 -5.07
N PRO A 336 0.61 12.14 -5.38
CA PRO A 336 0.34 11.25 -6.51
C PRO A 336 -0.98 10.49 -6.32
N PHE A 337 -1.79 10.39 -7.38
CA PHE A 337 -3.10 9.72 -7.36
C PHE A 337 -3.00 8.32 -7.99
N ALA A 338 -2.23 7.44 -7.36
CA ALA A 338 -1.97 6.11 -7.94
C ALA A 338 -1.66 5.05 -6.89
N GLU A 339 -1.93 3.81 -7.25
CA GLU A 339 -1.48 2.58 -6.60
C GLU A 339 -1.61 2.59 -5.06
N ARG A 340 -0.52 2.20 -4.41
CA ARG A 340 -0.38 2.08 -2.94
C ARG A 340 -0.65 3.38 -2.18
N LEU A 341 -0.43 4.53 -2.82
CA LEU A 341 -0.70 5.83 -2.22
C LEU A 341 -2.21 6.09 -2.04
N MET A 342 -3.06 5.35 -2.78
CA MET A 342 -4.51 5.39 -2.64
C MET A 342 -5.07 4.31 -1.70
N LEU A 343 -4.22 3.53 -1.01
CA LEU A 343 -4.68 2.43 -0.15
C LEU A 343 -5.56 2.92 1.01
N PHE A 344 -5.27 4.09 1.56
CA PHE A 344 -6.08 4.73 2.61
C PHE A 344 -7.54 4.93 2.19
N ALA A 345 -7.83 5.04 0.88
CA ALA A 345 -9.17 5.28 0.36
C ALA A 345 -10.02 4.01 0.24
N VAL A 346 -9.43 2.81 0.38
CA VAL A 346 -10.13 1.52 0.26
C VAL A 346 -11.37 1.41 1.14
N PRO A 347 -11.38 1.85 2.42
CA PRO A 347 -12.57 1.79 3.25
C PRO A 347 -13.74 2.61 2.68
N TYR A 348 -13.49 3.76 2.06
CA TYR A 348 -14.53 4.59 1.45
C TYR A 348 -15.21 3.86 0.29
N PHE A 349 -14.42 3.29 -0.61
CA PHE A 349 -14.91 2.53 -1.76
C PHE A 349 -15.71 1.30 -1.35
N PHE A 350 -15.22 0.53 -0.37
CA PHE A 350 -15.91 -0.70 0.04
C PHE A 350 -17.18 -0.43 0.85
N VAL A 351 -17.28 0.69 1.56
CA VAL A 351 -18.55 1.12 2.17
C VAL A 351 -19.57 1.48 1.08
N LEU A 352 -19.17 2.24 0.05
CA LEU A 352 -20.04 2.55 -1.09
C LEU A 352 -20.51 1.29 -1.82
N MET A 353 -19.57 0.36 -2.07
CA MET A 353 -19.87 -0.93 -2.69
C MET A 353 -20.84 -1.77 -1.84
N ALA A 354 -20.65 -1.81 -0.52
CA ALA A 354 -21.53 -2.54 0.39
C ALA A 354 -22.96 -1.99 0.38
N ILE A 355 -23.12 -0.67 0.38
CA ILE A 355 -24.44 -0.01 0.29
C ILE A 355 -25.10 -0.30 -1.06
N GLY A 356 -24.34 -0.20 -2.15
CA GLY A 356 -24.83 -0.51 -3.49
C GLY A 356 -25.21 -1.98 -3.65
N ALA A 357 -24.43 -2.90 -3.12
CA ALA A 357 -24.73 -4.33 -3.11
C ALA A 357 -26.02 -4.65 -2.32
N GLN A 358 -26.24 -3.97 -1.19
CA GLN A 358 -27.50 -4.09 -0.45
C GLN A 358 -28.69 -3.62 -1.30
N GLN A 359 -28.56 -2.51 -2.00
CA GLN A 359 -29.61 -1.98 -2.87
C GLN A 359 -29.87 -2.90 -4.06
N LEU A 360 -28.83 -3.41 -4.71
CA LEU A 360 -28.97 -4.40 -5.78
C LEU A 360 -29.71 -5.64 -5.31
N TYR A 361 -29.35 -6.15 -4.12
CA TYR A 361 -30.04 -7.25 -3.50
C TYR A 361 -31.56 -6.97 -3.35
N GLN A 362 -31.93 -5.79 -2.84
CA GLN A 362 -33.33 -5.41 -2.69
C GLN A 362 -34.05 -5.29 -4.03
N MET A 363 -33.40 -4.71 -5.05
CA MET A 363 -33.95 -4.62 -6.41
C MET A 363 -34.11 -6.00 -7.06
N ALA A 364 -33.14 -6.91 -6.86
CA ALA A 364 -33.21 -8.29 -7.35
C ALA A 364 -34.37 -9.07 -6.74
N MET A 365 -34.58 -8.88 -5.45
CA MET A 365 -35.73 -9.44 -4.72
C MET A 365 -37.05 -8.99 -5.33
N TYR A 366 -37.19 -7.68 -5.57
CA TYR A 366 -38.40 -7.11 -6.13
C TYR A 366 -38.66 -7.55 -7.58
N ARG A 367 -37.62 -7.57 -8.43
CA ARG A 367 -37.73 -7.86 -9.88
C ARG A 367 -37.45 -9.32 -10.25
N ARG A 368 -37.18 -10.23 -9.29
CA ARG A 368 -36.80 -11.64 -9.50
C ARG A 368 -35.58 -11.84 -10.44
N LEU A 369 -34.61 -10.91 -10.39
CA LEU A 369 -33.44 -10.91 -11.27
C LEU A 369 -32.32 -11.81 -10.69
N ARG A 370 -32.22 -13.05 -11.15
CA ARG A 370 -31.18 -13.99 -10.71
C ARG A 370 -29.75 -13.55 -11.12
N SER A 371 -29.61 -12.82 -12.22
CA SER A 371 -28.32 -12.31 -12.72
C SER A 371 -27.59 -11.39 -11.73
N VAL A 372 -28.32 -10.68 -10.87
CA VAL A 372 -27.73 -9.79 -9.85
C VAL A 372 -26.91 -10.58 -8.82
N TRP A 373 -27.36 -11.79 -8.48
CA TRP A 373 -26.60 -12.67 -7.57
C TRP A 373 -25.25 -13.07 -8.17
N VAL A 374 -25.20 -13.30 -9.48
CA VAL A 374 -23.96 -13.62 -10.18
C VAL A 374 -22.98 -12.45 -10.08
N VAL A 375 -23.43 -11.21 -10.32
CA VAL A 375 -22.59 -10.01 -10.18
C VAL A 375 -22.04 -9.87 -8.76
N MET A 376 -22.90 -10.01 -7.74
CA MET A 376 -22.48 -9.91 -6.35
C MET A 376 -21.48 -11.01 -5.97
N LEU A 377 -21.72 -12.23 -6.45
CA LEU A 377 -20.82 -13.37 -6.25
C LEU A 377 -19.44 -13.12 -6.87
N LEU A 378 -19.41 -12.58 -8.08
CA LEU A 378 -18.17 -12.26 -8.79
C LEU A 378 -17.35 -11.18 -8.07
N ILE A 379 -17.99 -10.13 -7.55
CA ILE A 379 -17.32 -9.09 -6.75
C ILE A 379 -16.65 -9.67 -5.50
N VAL A 380 -17.24 -10.69 -4.88
CA VAL A 380 -16.69 -11.35 -3.69
C VAL A 380 -15.62 -12.37 -4.06
N ILE A 381 -15.85 -13.14 -5.12
CA ILE A 381 -14.96 -14.24 -5.52
C ILE A 381 -13.63 -13.71 -6.07
N ALA A 382 -13.62 -12.63 -6.84
CA ALA A 382 -12.41 -12.13 -7.48
C ALA A 382 -11.27 -11.83 -6.48
N PRO A 383 -11.46 -11.01 -5.42
CA PRO A 383 -10.41 -10.80 -4.43
C PRO A 383 -10.06 -12.08 -3.64
N MET A 384 -11.03 -12.95 -3.39
CA MET A 384 -10.79 -14.21 -2.68
C MET A 384 -9.90 -15.16 -3.48
N ILE A 385 -10.15 -15.29 -4.78
CA ILE A 385 -9.32 -16.12 -5.67
C ILE A 385 -7.90 -15.53 -5.76
N SER A 386 -7.77 -14.21 -5.85
CA SER A 386 -6.47 -13.55 -5.86
C SER A 386 -5.71 -13.86 -4.55
N ALA A 387 -6.35 -13.71 -3.40
CA ALA A 387 -5.74 -14.03 -2.11
C ALA A 387 -5.33 -15.51 -2.00
N ILE A 388 -6.17 -16.44 -2.45
CA ILE A 388 -5.85 -17.89 -2.48
C ILE A 388 -4.68 -18.16 -3.43
N LYS A 389 -4.68 -17.54 -4.61
CA LYS A 389 -3.58 -17.65 -5.56
C LYS A 389 -2.27 -17.22 -4.93
N ASP A 390 -2.26 -16.08 -4.27
CA ASP A 390 -1.06 -15.52 -3.62
C ASP A 390 -0.56 -16.40 -2.46
N VAL A 391 -1.47 -17.07 -1.74
CA VAL A 391 -1.11 -18.07 -0.72
C VAL A 391 -0.49 -19.33 -1.33
N VAL A 392 -1.09 -19.85 -2.40
CA VAL A 392 -0.63 -21.09 -3.05
C VAL A 392 0.64 -20.85 -3.87
N TYR A 393 0.71 -19.73 -4.56
CA TYR A 393 1.86 -19.31 -5.37
C TYR A 393 2.64 -18.21 -4.69
N GLU A 394 3.28 -18.51 -3.55
CA GLU A 394 4.11 -17.56 -2.78
C GLU A 394 5.06 -16.70 -3.62
N LYS A 395 5.40 -17.16 -4.82
CA LYS A 395 6.33 -16.51 -5.74
C LYS A 395 5.81 -15.22 -6.35
N GLU A 396 4.50 -14.96 -6.30
CA GLU A 396 3.83 -13.81 -6.94
C GLU A 396 3.03 -12.95 -5.97
N PHE A 397 3.31 -13.05 -4.68
CA PHE A 397 2.59 -12.35 -3.63
C PHE A 397 2.42 -10.85 -3.92
N GLY A 398 1.18 -10.38 -3.82
CA GLY A 398 0.82 -8.98 -4.02
C GLY A 398 0.99 -8.47 -5.45
N GLY A 399 1.15 -9.34 -6.45
CA GLY A 399 1.46 -8.95 -7.82
C GLY A 399 2.89 -8.43 -8.02
N TRP A 400 3.66 -8.27 -6.95
CA TRP A 400 5.05 -7.83 -6.97
C TRP A 400 5.99 -9.03 -7.09
N LYS A 401 6.96 -8.91 -7.98
CA LYS A 401 7.95 -9.97 -8.19
C LYS A 401 8.86 -10.09 -6.97
N ARG A 402 8.82 -11.26 -6.35
CA ARG A 402 9.61 -11.57 -5.15
C ARG A 402 11.10 -11.65 -5.49
N ARG A 403 11.95 -11.05 -4.67
CA ARG A 403 13.41 -11.14 -4.75
C ARG A 403 13.96 -11.96 -3.60
N GLU A 404 14.59 -13.10 -3.90
CA GLU A 404 15.06 -14.03 -2.86
C GLU A 404 16.50 -13.72 -2.45
N MET A 405 16.73 -12.58 -1.79
CA MET A 405 18.04 -12.16 -1.32
C MET A 405 18.63 -13.14 -0.29
N LYS A 406 17.82 -13.73 0.60
CA LYS A 406 18.28 -14.73 1.58
C LYS A 406 18.91 -15.94 0.92
N ALA A 407 18.37 -16.42 -0.19
CA ALA A 407 18.95 -17.54 -0.95
C ALA A 407 20.32 -17.18 -1.53
N ALA A 408 20.47 -15.95 -2.06
CA ALA A 408 21.77 -15.47 -2.54
C ALA A 408 22.78 -15.33 -1.41
N ILE A 409 22.38 -14.82 -0.25
CA ILE A 409 23.24 -14.70 0.92
C ILE A 409 23.68 -16.08 1.44
N SER A 410 22.75 -17.03 1.52
CA SER A 410 23.07 -18.41 1.91
C SER A 410 24.11 -19.03 0.99
N PHE A 411 23.98 -18.84 -0.33
CA PHE A 411 24.95 -19.28 -1.30
C PHE A 411 26.32 -18.58 -1.12
N LEU A 412 26.32 -17.26 -0.94
CA LEU A 412 27.55 -16.49 -0.73
C LEU A 412 28.28 -16.86 0.55
N LYS A 413 27.57 -17.19 1.65
CA LYS A 413 28.18 -17.65 2.90
C LYS A 413 29.07 -18.88 2.73
N THR A 414 28.73 -19.76 1.78
CA THR A 414 29.47 -21.00 1.53
C THR A 414 30.58 -20.86 0.48
N HIS A 415 30.50 -19.82 -0.39
CA HIS A 415 31.40 -19.73 -1.56
C HIS A 415 32.30 -18.48 -1.55
N LYS A 416 31.85 -17.39 -0.88
CA LYS A 416 32.58 -16.12 -0.85
C LYS A 416 33.69 -16.15 0.20
N LYS A 417 34.91 -15.76 -0.21
CA LYS A 417 36.04 -15.53 0.73
C LYS A 417 35.87 -14.14 1.37
N LEU A 418 36.43 -13.98 2.58
CA LEU A 418 36.28 -12.74 3.36
C LEU A 418 36.86 -11.51 2.61
N GLN A 419 37.95 -11.70 1.90
CA GLN A 419 38.72 -10.67 1.19
C GLN A 419 38.06 -10.24 -0.13
N GLU A 420 37.13 -11.02 -0.67
CA GLU A 420 36.45 -10.69 -1.91
C GLU A 420 35.42 -9.59 -1.71
N VAL A 421 35.41 -8.61 -2.60
CA VAL A 421 34.44 -7.50 -2.61
C VAL A 421 33.17 -7.93 -3.33
N LEU A 422 32.02 -7.42 -2.89
CA LEU A 422 30.74 -7.55 -3.58
C LEU A 422 30.43 -6.28 -4.35
N TYR A 423 30.11 -6.42 -5.63
CA TYR A 423 29.57 -5.32 -6.43
C TYR A 423 28.06 -5.53 -6.63
N ILE A 424 27.27 -4.57 -6.19
CA ILE A 424 25.81 -4.69 -6.17
C ILE A 424 25.17 -3.56 -6.99
N ASN A 425 24.04 -3.87 -7.63
CA ASN A 425 23.23 -2.81 -8.20
C ASN A 425 22.32 -2.18 -7.12
N HIS A 426 21.81 -0.95 -7.37
CA HIS A 426 20.97 -0.21 -6.43
C HIS A 426 19.69 -0.96 -6.02
N ILE A 427 19.20 -1.86 -6.89
CA ILE A 427 18.00 -2.66 -6.64
C ILE A 427 18.29 -3.78 -5.61
N ALA A 428 19.56 -4.19 -5.43
CA ALA A 428 19.97 -5.19 -4.44
C ALA A 428 20.10 -4.61 -3.01
N SER A 429 19.38 -3.56 -2.69
CA SER A 429 19.40 -2.78 -1.45
C SER A 429 19.11 -3.58 -0.17
N ALA A 430 18.58 -4.78 -0.28
CA ALA A 430 18.38 -5.68 0.85
C ALA A 430 19.72 -6.28 1.37
N LEU A 431 20.76 -6.36 0.54
CA LEU A 431 22.04 -6.91 0.96
C LEU A 431 22.72 -6.11 2.10
N PRO A 432 22.78 -4.76 2.06
CA PRO A 432 23.26 -3.97 3.21
C PRO A 432 22.55 -4.26 4.52
N TYR A 433 21.22 -4.44 4.48
CA TYR A 433 20.43 -4.80 5.65
C TYR A 433 20.89 -6.14 6.23
N TYR A 434 20.92 -7.20 5.42
CA TYR A 434 21.33 -8.53 5.86
C TYR A 434 22.80 -8.57 6.29
N ASN A 435 23.68 -7.82 5.63
CA ASN A 435 25.08 -7.71 6.01
C ASN A 435 25.25 -7.22 7.44
N LYS A 436 24.40 -6.26 7.88
CA LYS A 436 24.38 -5.75 9.25
C LYS A 436 23.70 -6.72 10.23
N VAL A 437 22.50 -7.19 9.89
CA VAL A 437 21.70 -8.03 10.79
C VAL A 437 22.36 -9.37 11.07
N GLU A 438 23.02 -9.96 10.10
CA GLU A 438 23.71 -11.25 10.22
C GLU A 438 25.20 -11.10 10.55
N ALA A 439 25.68 -9.87 10.79
CA ALA A 439 27.08 -9.55 11.11
C ALA A 439 28.10 -10.17 10.13
N LEU A 440 27.76 -10.15 8.83
CA LEU A 440 28.57 -10.82 7.81
C LEU A 440 29.90 -10.09 7.55
N ASN A 441 29.97 -8.79 7.83
CA ASN A 441 31.14 -7.94 7.64
C ASN A 441 31.72 -7.97 6.22
N TRP A 442 30.86 -8.16 5.22
CA TRP A 442 31.27 -8.19 3.82
C TRP A 442 31.50 -6.77 3.31
N SER A 443 32.63 -6.56 2.62
CA SER A 443 32.87 -5.34 1.86
C SER A 443 32.03 -5.35 0.59
N TYR A 444 31.28 -4.26 0.33
CA TYR A 444 30.48 -4.11 -0.87
C TYR A 444 30.59 -2.69 -1.44
N GLN A 445 30.43 -2.59 -2.75
CA GLN A 445 30.29 -1.31 -3.48
C GLN A 445 29.02 -1.36 -4.34
N MET A 446 28.32 -0.23 -4.42
CA MET A 446 27.10 -0.11 -5.19
C MET A 446 27.34 0.69 -6.46
N PHE A 447 26.97 0.13 -7.60
CA PHE A 447 27.06 0.79 -8.91
C PHE A 447 25.68 0.87 -9.56
N THR A 448 25.47 1.93 -10.35
CA THR A 448 24.34 2.07 -11.25
C THR A 448 24.85 1.90 -12.69
N ILE A 449 24.40 0.84 -13.36
CA ILE A 449 24.71 0.54 -14.76
C ILE A 449 23.38 0.33 -15.48
N ASP A 450 22.91 1.38 -16.15
CA ASP A 450 21.60 1.40 -16.80
C ASP A 450 21.69 1.22 -18.31
N VAL A 451 22.86 1.55 -18.87
CA VAL A 451 23.18 1.43 -20.29
C VAL A 451 24.57 0.82 -20.47
N VAL A 452 24.83 0.26 -21.63
CA VAL A 452 26.14 -0.32 -21.97
C VAL A 452 26.61 0.29 -23.30
N PRO A 453 27.84 0.88 -23.34
CA PRO A 453 28.71 1.12 -22.17
C PRO A 453 28.14 2.20 -21.25
N PRO A 454 28.38 2.11 -19.94
CA PRO A 454 27.94 3.15 -19.00
C PRO A 454 28.71 4.45 -19.22
N VAL A 455 28.06 5.59 -18.97
CA VAL A 455 28.67 6.92 -19.18
C VAL A 455 29.98 7.11 -18.40
N ASN A 456 30.07 6.45 -17.23
CA ASN A 456 31.23 6.53 -16.32
C ASN A 456 32.04 5.22 -16.28
N GLU A 457 32.09 4.47 -17.37
CA GLU A 457 32.75 3.16 -17.49
C GLU A 457 34.18 3.15 -16.95
N ARG A 458 35.00 4.14 -17.33
CA ARG A 458 36.39 4.20 -16.87
C ARG A 458 36.52 4.36 -15.38
N GLU A 459 35.65 5.12 -14.76
CA GLU A 459 35.65 5.34 -13.31
C GLU A 459 35.20 4.06 -12.56
N ILE A 460 34.17 3.39 -13.04
CA ILE A 460 33.72 2.09 -12.49
C ILE A 460 34.85 1.06 -12.57
N LEU A 461 35.49 0.91 -13.72
CA LEU A 461 36.62 -0.01 -13.90
C LEU A 461 37.77 0.33 -12.96
N ARG A 462 38.14 1.62 -12.87
CA ARG A 462 39.18 2.09 -11.96
C ARG A 462 38.89 1.70 -10.52
N GLN A 463 37.67 1.92 -10.03
CA GLN A 463 37.25 1.56 -8.68
C GLN A 463 37.29 0.03 -8.45
N ILE A 464 36.89 -0.75 -9.45
CA ILE A 464 36.96 -2.23 -9.38
C ILE A 464 38.43 -2.69 -9.33
N TYR A 465 39.31 -2.14 -10.21
CA TYR A 465 40.72 -2.52 -10.23
C TYR A 465 41.53 -2.10 -8.99
N LEU A 466 41.11 -1.08 -8.25
CA LEU A 466 41.71 -0.73 -6.96
C LEU A 466 41.59 -1.87 -5.94
N ASN A 467 40.52 -2.67 -6.03
CA ASN A 467 40.30 -3.81 -5.12
C ASN A 467 41.06 -5.08 -5.55
N LYS A 468 41.73 -5.10 -6.73
CA LYS A 468 42.54 -6.25 -7.20
C LYS A 468 43.69 -6.60 -6.24
N GLN A 469 44.22 -5.61 -5.54
CA GLN A 469 45.27 -5.81 -4.54
C GLN A 469 44.81 -6.65 -3.34
N GLN A 470 43.48 -6.72 -3.07
CA GLN A 470 42.93 -7.47 -1.95
C GLN A 470 42.59 -8.92 -2.33
N SER A 471 42.14 -9.16 -3.56
CA SER A 471 41.75 -10.47 -4.09
C SER A 471 41.73 -10.47 -5.62
N ASP A 472 42.18 -11.59 -6.24
CA ASP A 472 42.10 -11.82 -7.69
C ASP A 472 40.66 -12.11 -8.16
N THR A 473 39.75 -12.34 -7.21
CA THR A 473 38.35 -12.67 -7.49
C THR A 473 37.42 -11.77 -6.70
N PHE A 474 36.22 -11.54 -7.25
CA PHE A 474 35.17 -10.75 -6.63
C PHE A 474 33.78 -11.29 -7.03
N TRP A 475 32.74 -10.81 -6.37
CA TRP A 475 31.36 -11.22 -6.63
C TRP A 475 30.50 -10.06 -7.10
N ILE A 476 29.53 -10.37 -7.93
CA ILE A 476 28.42 -9.47 -8.20
C ILE A 476 27.12 -10.01 -7.61
N VAL A 477 26.23 -9.14 -7.14
CA VAL A 477 24.88 -9.42 -6.74
C VAL A 477 23.94 -8.43 -7.42
N VAL A 478 23.11 -8.93 -8.33
CA VAL A 478 22.23 -8.10 -9.15
C VAL A 478 20.79 -8.50 -8.90
N ALA A 479 19.99 -7.54 -8.45
CA ALA A 479 18.56 -7.69 -8.35
C ALA A 479 17.86 -7.05 -9.55
N GLY A 480 16.74 -7.61 -9.96
CA GLY A 480 15.92 -7.09 -11.06
C GLY A 480 14.90 -8.11 -11.54
N ASP A 481 13.83 -7.63 -12.12
CA ASP A 481 12.75 -8.48 -12.62
C ASP A 481 13.08 -9.00 -14.02
N SER A 482 13.10 -10.30 -14.18
CA SER A 482 13.49 -10.96 -15.45
C SER A 482 12.37 -11.01 -16.50
N GLU A 483 11.13 -10.70 -16.12
CA GLU A 483 9.96 -10.87 -17.02
C GLU A 483 9.46 -9.59 -17.69
N MET A 484 9.92 -8.40 -17.27
CA MET A 484 9.72 -7.17 -18.04
C MET A 484 10.47 -7.15 -19.38
N ASP A 485 11.29 -8.18 -19.64
CA ASP A 485 12.22 -8.30 -20.75
C ASP A 485 11.67 -8.87 -22.05
N LYS A 486 10.38 -9.07 -22.18
CA LYS A 486 9.82 -9.70 -23.39
C LYS A 486 9.52 -8.75 -24.54
N THR A 487 9.75 -7.46 -24.38
CA THR A 487 9.64 -6.50 -25.48
C THR A 487 11.03 -6.12 -25.98
N ALA A 488 11.23 -6.14 -27.30
CA ALA A 488 12.45 -5.79 -28.01
C ALA A 488 12.85 -4.31 -27.76
N ALA A 489 13.50 -4.07 -26.63
CA ALA A 489 13.96 -2.77 -26.17
C ALA A 489 15.39 -2.90 -25.61
N PRO A 490 16.14 -1.80 -25.38
CA PRO A 490 17.50 -1.86 -24.86
C PRO A 490 17.60 -2.73 -23.60
N LEU A 491 18.79 -3.32 -23.37
CA LEU A 491 19.09 -4.20 -22.23
C LEU A 491 18.49 -3.65 -20.94
N THR A 492 17.85 -4.51 -20.14
CA THR A 492 17.40 -4.11 -18.80
C THR A 492 18.58 -3.76 -17.91
N HIS A 493 18.35 -2.98 -16.85
CA HIS A 493 19.38 -2.66 -15.86
C HIS A 493 20.12 -3.90 -15.35
N LYS A 494 19.41 -5.02 -15.15
CA LYS A 494 20.03 -6.29 -14.76
C LYS A 494 20.91 -6.88 -15.85
N GLN A 495 20.44 -6.87 -17.08
CA GLN A 495 21.19 -7.39 -18.23
C GLN A 495 22.40 -6.52 -18.55
N ALA A 496 22.21 -5.19 -18.50
CA ALA A 496 23.31 -4.22 -18.70
C ALA A 496 24.41 -4.43 -17.66
N PHE A 497 24.03 -4.61 -16.40
CA PHE A 497 25.00 -4.86 -15.32
C PHE A 497 25.76 -6.18 -15.54
N ILE A 498 25.07 -7.27 -15.83
CA ILE A 498 25.71 -8.58 -16.10
C ILE A 498 26.59 -8.51 -17.35
N TYR A 499 26.11 -7.91 -18.43
CA TYR A 499 26.87 -7.76 -19.68
C TYR A 499 28.15 -6.96 -19.48
N PHE A 500 28.10 -5.86 -18.72
CA PHE A 500 29.29 -5.08 -18.39
C PHE A 500 30.38 -5.94 -17.73
N PHE A 501 30.01 -6.74 -16.71
CA PHE A 501 30.98 -7.60 -16.05
C PHE A 501 31.46 -8.76 -16.92
N ASP A 502 30.59 -9.39 -17.72
CA ASP A 502 30.99 -10.46 -18.65
C ASP A 502 31.97 -9.96 -19.72
N THR A 503 31.85 -8.71 -20.15
CA THR A 503 32.74 -8.11 -21.16
C THR A 503 34.16 -7.85 -20.63
N HIS A 504 34.27 -7.40 -19.39
CA HIS A 504 35.56 -6.94 -18.82
C HIS A 504 36.28 -7.99 -17.98
N PHE A 505 35.57 -9.00 -17.45
CA PHE A 505 36.09 -9.96 -16.50
C PHE A 505 35.77 -11.40 -16.91
N GLN A 506 36.49 -12.36 -16.32
CA GLN A 506 36.24 -13.81 -16.53
C GLN A 506 35.26 -14.33 -15.50
N ARG A 507 34.06 -14.75 -15.89
CA ARG A 507 33.12 -15.40 -15.00
C ARG A 507 33.56 -16.81 -14.64
N LEU A 508 33.61 -17.12 -13.33
CA LEU A 508 34.01 -18.41 -12.80
C LEU A 508 32.80 -19.29 -12.46
N GLN A 509 31.84 -18.75 -11.74
CA GLN A 509 30.64 -19.45 -11.33
C GLN A 509 29.46 -18.50 -11.18
N GLN A 510 28.24 -19.04 -11.19
CA GLN A 510 27.03 -18.25 -11.02
C GLN A 510 25.97 -18.98 -10.20
N PHE A 511 25.10 -18.21 -9.56
CA PHE A 511 23.91 -18.70 -8.87
C PHE A 511 22.72 -17.81 -9.22
N ARG A 512 21.55 -18.42 -9.39
CA ARG A 512 20.30 -17.71 -9.69
C ARG A 512 19.25 -18.07 -8.67
N ALA A 513 18.72 -17.06 -8.01
CA ALA A 513 17.50 -17.14 -7.24
C ALA A 513 16.42 -16.25 -7.90
N LYS A 514 15.18 -16.37 -7.47
CA LYS A 514 14.11 -15.55 -8.04
C LYS A 514 14.42 -14.07 -7.87
N GLY A 515 14.46 -13.31 -8.97
CA GLY A 515 14.77 -11.88 -8.99
C GLY A 515 16.20 -11.51 -8.60
N ILE A 516 17.09 -12.48 -8.32
CA ILE A 516 18.50 -12.24 -7.94
C ILE A 516 19.42 -13.08 -8.82
N TYR A 517 20.50 -12.46 -9.26
CA TYR A 517 21.61 -13.09 -9.94
C TYR A 517 22.89 -12.82 -9.17
N THR A 518 23.70 -13.83 -8.94
CA THR A 518 24.99 -13.73 -8.25
C THR A 518 26.04 -14.48 -9.06
N ALA A 519 27.20 -13.91 -9.26
CA ALA A 519 28.29 -14.54 -9.99
C ALA A 519 29.65 -14.11 -9.42
N GLN A 520 30.62 -15.03 -9.49
CA GLN A 520 32.01 -14.77 -9.17
C GLN A 520 32.79 -14.50 -10.45
N TYR A 521 33.62 -13.50 -10.40
CA TYR A 521 34.49 -13.08 -11.50
C TYR A 521 35.95 -13.04 -11.07
N ARG A 522 36.85 -13.22 -12.05
CA ARG A 522 38.29 -13.05 -11.94
C ARG A 522 38.74 -11.89 -12.82
N PHE A 523 39.70 -11.11 -12.33
CA PHE A 523 40.37 -10.12 -13.14
C PHE A 523 41.09 -10.80 -14.31
N ARG A 524 40.96 -10.23 -15.51
CA ARG A 524 41.70 -10.65 -16.71
C ARG A 524 43.15 -10.17 -16.65
#